data_a6b4481175c263c671bbfa6bbed0f966
#
_entry.id   a6b4481175c263c671bbfa6bbed0f966
#
_cell.length_a   1.000
_cell.length_b   1.000
_cell.length_c   1.000
_cell.angle_alpha   90.00
_cell.angle_beta   90.00
_cell.angle_gamma   90.00
#
_symmetry.space_group_name_H-M   'P 1'
#
loop_
_entity.id
_entity.type
_entity.pdbx_description
1 polymer ?
#
loop_
_entity_poly.entity_id
_entity_poly.type
_entity_poly.pdbx_seq_one_letter_code
_entity_poly.pdbx_strand_id
1 'polypeptide(L)'
;MKLFTNEQIRAIERQTVESEGISPGEVIERVAEGVADEICRRWHASKPTIVFAGYGNNGADALATARRLCEHGFNPEIYLFNIGGDKLSMECLAARDRLLAEVPGVNFHEVTSRFYPPDITTKHLVVDGLFGAGLCDELQGGFLSLVQHINEEHPTVVSIDLPSGMFGDWNPRIINRNCIHATLTLAIQFPRLAFFIPGNAELVGEWKVLEVGLSQEAMNREPAEFCIVEKRDIQRRLRHRKEFCSKNDFGTGMLYAGSYGMVGAAVLAAKGALRGGIGKLTVCSPRTAFPILQTAVPEALYRANRGEQFITEMHPERDFSAIAVGPGMGTNELTVKALEDFVASIGKPLILDADALNCIAIR
;
A
#
# COMPACT_ATOMS: atom_id res chain seq x y z
N MET A 1 0.99 7.70 -8.28
CA MET A 1 2.37 7.48 -7.78
C MET A 1 2.87 6.12 -8.26
N LYS A 2 4.14 5.99 -8.72
CA LYS A 2 4.76 4.70 -9.04
C LYS A 2 5.06 3.93 -7.75
N LEU A 3 4.89 2.61 -7.78
CA LEU A 3 5.37 1.69 -6.76
C LEU A 3 6.61 0.97 -7.30
N PHE A 4 7.69 1.01 -6.55
CA PHE A 4 8.96 0.43 -6.93
C PHE A 4 9.28 -0.78 -6.06
N THR A 5 9.99 -1.75 -6.63
CA THR A 5 10.58 -2.86 -5.88
C THR A 5 11.75 -2.37 -5.03
N ASN A 6 12.15 -3.16 -4.04
CA ASN A 6 13.33 -2.84 -3.22
C ASN A 6 14.60 -2.62 -4.05
N GLU A 7 14.77 -3.37 -5.13
CA GLU A 7 15.92 -3.22 -6.05
C GLU A 7 15.87 -1.89 -6.78
N GLN A 8 14.70 -1.50 -7.29
CA GLN A 8 14.48 -0.23 -7.98
C GLN A 8 14.69 0.96 -7.05
N ILE A 9 14.22 0.88 -5.81
CA ILE A 9 14.44 1.94 -4.81
C ILE A 9 15.93 2.12 -4.54
N ARG A 10 16.68 1.04 -4.35
CA ARG A 10 18.15 1.11 -4.20
C ARG A 10 18.84 1.69 -5.44
N ALA A 11 18.31 1.43 -6.63
CA ALA A 11 18.86 2.03 -7.86
C ALA A 11 18.60 3.55 -7.90
N ILE A 12 17.39 4.00 -7.52
CA ILE A 12 17.04 5.42 -7.41
C ILE A 12 17.90 6.13 -6.36
N GLU A 13 18.12 5.52 -5.19
CA GLU A 13 18.99 6.05 -4.15
C GLU A 13 20.43 6.23 -4.64
N ARG A 14 21.02 5.20 -5.27
CA ARG A 14 22.37 5.29 -5.86
C ARG A 14 22.46 6.40 -6.91
N GLN A 15 21.52 6.48 -7.84
CA GLN A 15 21.49 7.53 -8.84
C GLN A 15 21.35 8.92 -8.22
N THR A 16 20.60 9.06 -7.14
CA THR A 16 20.45 10.31 -6.41
C THR A 16 21.78 10.75 -5.80
N VAL A 17 22.45 9.84 -5.09
CA VAL A 17 23.77 10.10 -4.50
C VAL A 17 24.79 10.51 -5.57
N GLU A 18 24.81 9.81 -6.70
CA GLU A 18 25.73 10.09 -7.81
C GLU A 18 25.44 11.42 -8.52
N SER A 19 24.16 11.73 -8.76
CA SER A 19 23.75 12.91 -9.55
C SER A 19 23.71 14.20 -8.74
N GLU A 20 23.37 14.12 -7.45
CA GLU A 20 23.21 15.31 -6.59
C GLU A 20 24.42 15.51 -5.67
N GLY A 21 25.37 14.56 -5.65
CA GLY A 21 26.58 14.66 -4.84
C GLY A 21 26.32 14.64 -3.33
N ILE A 22 25.17 14.09 -2.91
CA ILE A 22 24.83 13.91 -1.49
C ILE A 22 25.44 12.61 -0.96
N SER A 23 25.82 12.62 0.30
CA SER A 23 26.33 11.42 0.95
C SER A 23 25.18 10.52 1.44
N PRO A 24 25.38 9.19 1.58
CA PRO A 24 24.41 8.33 2.25
C PRO A 24 24.05 8.79 3.66
N GLY A 25 24.99 9.37 4.39
CA GLY A 25 24.76 9.97 5.71
C GLY A 25 23.78 11.15 5.69
N GLU A 26 23.77 11.96 4.63
CA GLU A 26 22.79 13.04 4.48
C GLU A 26 21.37 12.50 4.25
N VAL A 27 21.23 11.38 3.54
CA VAL A 27 19.93 10.72 3.38
C VAL A 27 19.43 10.22 4.73
N ILE A 28 20.29 9.58 5.53
CA ILE A 28 19.95 9.11 6.90
C ILE A 28 19.51 10.29 7.79
N GLU A 29 20.20 11.42 7.72
CA GLU A 29 19.81 12.61 8.48
C GLU A 29 18.41 13.15 8.08
N ARG A 30 18.08 13.15 6.80
CA ARG A 30 16.74 13.55 6.30
C ARG A 30 15.66 12.57 6.76
N VAL A 31 15.96 11.26 6.75
CA VAL A 31 15.06 10.22 7.30
C VAL A 31 14.84 10.47 8.78
N ALA A 32 15.90 10.64 9.54
CA ALA A 32 15.86 10.84 10.99
C ALA A 32 15.06 12.10 11.38
N GLU A 33 15.25 13.20 10.65
CA GLU A 33 14.47 14.43 10.84
C GLU A 33 12.98 14.17 10.60
N GLY A 34 12.61 13.55 9.47
CA GLY A 34 11.22 13.25 9.16
C GLY A 34 10.56 12.28 10.16
N VAL A 35 11.29 11.28 10.66
CA VAL A 35 10.80 10.34 11.68
C VAL A 35 10.63 11.05 13.03
N ALA A 36 11.61 11.83 13.46
CA ALA A 36 11.56 12.57 14.72
C ALA A 36 10.44 13.61 14.72
N ASP A 37 10.29 14.37 13.65
CA ASP A 37 9.19 15.34 13.48
C ASP A 37 7.82 14.67 13.59
N GLU A 38 7.63 13.52 12.94
CA GLU A 38 6.36 12.80 13.00
C GLU A 38 6.08 12.24 14.40
N ILE A 39 7.09 11.76 15.11
CA ILE A 39 6.99 11.32 16.50
C ILE A 39 6.66 12.51 17.41
N CYS A 40 7.39 13.63 17.32
CA CYS A 40 7.18 14.83 18.12
C CYS A 40 5.79 15.45 17.91
N ARG A 41 5.26 15.35 16.68
CA ARG A 41 3.91 15.83 16.34
C ARG A 41 2.82 15.02 17.03
N ARG A 42 3.04 13.73 17.30
CA ARG A 42 2.03 12.79 17.82
C ARG A 42 2.13 12.54 19.31
N TRP A 43 3.33 12.56 19.85
CA TRP A 43 3.58 12.20 21.26
C TRP A 43 4.45 13.21 21.96
N HIS A 44 4.17 13.38 23.25
CA HIS A 44 4.94 14.27 24.11
C HIS A 44 6.27 13.63 24.53
N ALA A 45 7.31 14.42 24.71
CA ALA A 45 8.67 13.98 25.07
C ALA A 45 8.77 13.22 26.39
N SER A 46 7.79 13.35 27.28
CA SER A 46 7.73 12.56 28.52
C SER A 46 7.30 11.09 28.33
N LYS A 47 6.88 10.69 27.11
CA LYS A 47 6.51 9.31 26.84
C LYS A 47 7.76 8.43 26.91
N PRO A 48 7.79 7.37 27.75
CA PRO A 48 8.93 6.45 27.81
C PRO A 48 9.18 5.88 26.41
N THR A 49 10.40 6.03 25.91
CA THR A 49 10.76 5.68 24.53
C THR A 49 11.90 4.69 24.50
N ILE A 50 11.72 3.62 23.73
CA ILE A 50 12.75 2.61 23.49
C ILE A 50 13.04 2.58 21.99
N VAL A 51 14.31 2.57 21.61
CA VAL A 51 14.77 2.50 20.23
C VAL A 51 15.53 1.20 20.01
N PHE A 52 15.04 0.37 19.10
CA PHE A 52 15.74 -0.83 18.67
C PHE A 52 16.36 -0.59 17.30
N ALA A 53 17.69 -0.60 17.25
CA ALA A 53 18.47 -0.38 16.05
C ALA A 53 19.16 -1.67 15.61
N GLY A 54 18.97 -2.07 14.36
CA GLY A 54 19.70 -3.16 13.72
C GLY A 54 21.10 -2.73 13.29
N TYR A 55 21.84 -3.64 12.67
CA TYR A 55 23.22 -3.41 12.25
C TYR A 55 23.37 -2.73 10.87
N GLY A 56 22.27 -2.61 10.10
CA GLY A 56 22.26 -2.04 8.75
C GLY A 56 21.80 -0.58 8.71
N ASN A 57 21.45 -0.10 7.52
CA ASN A 57 21.02 1.29 7.30
C ASN A 57 19.76 1.66 8.09
N ASN A 58 18.79 0.73 8.23
CA ASN A 58 17.60 1.00 9.07
C ASN A 58 17.99 1.25 10.54
N GLY A 59 19.03 0.55 11.03
CA GLY A 59 19.62 0.84 12.33
C GLY A 59 20.30 2.21 12.40
N ALA A 60 20.96 2.63 11.32
CA ALA A 60 21.52 3.97 11.23
C ALA A 60 20.41 5.05 11.29
N ASP A 61 19.32 4.84 10.57
CA ASP A 61 18.13 5.73 10.60
C ASP A 61 17.56 5.81 12.04
N ALA A 62 17.47 4.67 12.73
CA ALA A 62 16.98 4.63 14.11
C ALA A 62 17.92 5.33 15.12
N LEU A 63 19.24 5.17 14.98
CA LEU A 63 20.22 5.85 15.83
C LEU A 63 20.22 7.37 15.59
N ALA A 64 20.19 7.79 14.34
CA ALA A 64 20.05 9.21 13.98
C ALA A 64 18.71 9.78 14.47
N THR A 65 17.61 9.02 14.36
CA THR A 65 16.31 9.39 14.93
C THR A 65 16.39 9.54 16.45
N ALA A 66 17.02 8.61 17.17
CA ALA A 66 17.20 8.68 18.62
C ALA A 66 17.94 9.98 19.02
N ARG A 67 18.99 10.35 18.29
CA ARG A 67 19.72 11.61 18.50
C ARG A 67 18.79 12.83 18.32
N ARG A 68 18.01 12.87 17.24
CA ARG A 68 17.04 13.94 17.00
C ARG A 68 15.96 14.00 18.10
N LEU A 69 15.47 12.86 18.55
CA LEU A 69 14.52 12.81 19.66
C LEU A 69 15.09 13.39 20.94
N CYS A 70 16.39 13.15 21.24
CA CYS A 70 17.06 13.77 22.38
C CYS A 70 17.10 15.31 22.24
N GLU A 71 17.36 15.85 21.04
CA GLU A 71 17.32 17.29 20.77
C GLU A 71 15.92 17.89 21.05
N HIS A 72 14.85 17.11 20.87
CA HIS A 72 13.47 17.46 21.18
C HIS A 72 13.03 17.15 22.62
N GLY A 73 13.96 16.78 23.50
CA GLY A 73 13.72 16.56 24.92
C GLY A 73 13.19 15.16 25.30
N PHE A 74 13.15 14.22 24.36
CA PHE A 74 12.94 12.80 24.70
C PHE A 74 14.16 12.23 25.38
N ASN A 75 13.97 11.18 26.17
CA ASN A 75 15.06 10.42 26.80
C ASN A 75 14.94 8.94 26.42
N PRO A 76 15.31 8.57 25.18
CA PRO A 76 15.16 7.20 24.70
C PRO A 76 16.19 6.28 25.35
N GLU A 77 15.77 5.04 25.66
CA GLU A 77 16.64 3.91 25.91
C GLU A 77 16.93 3.22 24.56
N ILE A 78 18.21 3.09 24.21
CA ILE A 78 18.64 2.70 22.87
C ILE A 78 19.37 1.37 22.92
N TYR A 79 18.93 0.42 22.09
CA TYR A 79 19.56 -0.89 21.92
C TYR A 79 20.04 -1.06 20.49
N LEU A 80 21.36 -1.09 20.29
CA LEU A 80 22.00 -1.38 19.01
C LEU A 80 22.43 -2.85 18.95
N PHE A 81 21.90 -3.59 18.00
CA PHE A 81 22.23 -5.02 17.82
C PHE A 81 23.43 -5.20 16.90
N ASN A 82 24.60 -5.38 17.49
CA ASN A 82 25.88 -5.68 16.83
C ASN A 82 26.35 -7.09 17.19
N ILE A 83 25.53 -8.10 16.87
CA ILE A 83 25.79 -9.48 17.27
C ILE A 83 27.06 -10.00 16.58
N GLY A 84 28.08 -10.32 17.41
CA GLY A 84 29.42 -10.71 16.95
C GLY A 84 30.43 -9.56 16.89
N GLY A 85 30.00 -8.30 17.06
CA GLY A 85 30.87 -7.13 17.28
C GLY A 85 31.44 -6.45 16.04
N ASP A 86 31.20 -6.96 14.83
CA ASP A 86 31.81 -6.48 13.58
C ASP A 86 30.87 -6.42 12.37
N LYS A 87 29.55 -6.35 12.60
CA LYS A 87 28.54 -6.43 11.54
C LYS A 87 27.90 -5.09 11.14
N LEU A 88 28.25 -4.00 11.83
CA LEU A 88 27.66 -2.71 11.54
C LEU A 88 28.01 -2.23 10.13
N SER A 89 27.01 -1.71 9.39
CA SER A 89 27.30 -0.96 8.17
C SER A 89 28.11 0.30 8.49
N MET A 90 28.78 0.86 7.49
CA MET A 90 29.56 2.09 7.66
C MET A 90 28.69 3.24 8.17
N GLU A 91 27.48 3.31 7.65
CA GLU A 91 26.47 4.30 8.01
C GLU A 91 25.98 4.12 9.45
N CYS A 92 25.76 2.86 9.87
CA CYS A 92 25.34 2.54 11.24
C CYS A 92 26.44 2.85 12.24
N LEU A 93 27.69 2.55 11.90
CA LEU A 93 28.86 2.91 12.71
C LEU A 93 28.97 4.43 12.86
N ALA A 94 28.87 5.17 11.77
CA ALA A 94 28.93 6.63 11.78
C ALA A 94 27.78 7.26 12.60
N ALA A 95 26.54 6.73 12.45
CA ALA A 95 25.40 7.20 13.22
C ALA A 95 25.55 6.92 14.73
N ARG A 96 26.07 5.75 15.11
CA ARG A 96 26.39 5.42 16.50
C ARG A 96 27.41 6.38 17.09
N ASP A 97 28.53 6.55 16.40
CA ASP A 97 29.64 7.39 16.89
C ASP A 97 29.17 8.85 17.04
N ARG A 98 28.38 9.34 16.10
CA ARG A 98 27.80 10.68 16.16
C ARG A 98 26.80 10.82 17.32
N LEU A 99 25.92 9.86 17.54
CA LEU A 99 24.98 9.85 18.68
C LEU A 99 25.74 9.97 20.00
N LEU A 100 26.76 9.13 20.20
CA LEU A 100 27.54 9.11 21.44
C LEU A 100 28.36 10.39 21.67
N ALA A 101 28.81 11.03 20.59
CA ALA A 101 29.56 12.29 20.66
C ALA A 101 28.63 13.49 20.94
N GLU A 102 27.45 13.56 20.31
CA GLU A 102 26.56 14.71 20.40
C GLU A 102 25.59 14.64 21.59
N VAL A 103 25.32 13.43 22.13
CA VAL A 103 24.43 13.23 23.30
C VAL A 103 25.16 12.49 24.42
N PRO A 104 26.05 13.15 25.15
CA PRO A 104 26.79 12.52 26.25
C PRO A 104 25.83 12.02 27.35
N GLY A 105 26.01 10.75 27.75
CA GLY A 105 25.20 10.15 28.81
C GLY A 105 23.84 9.64 28.37
N VAL A 106 23.58 9.55 27.07
CA VAL A 106 22.39 8.87 26.54
C VAL A 106 22.35 7.40 27.01
N ASN A 107 21.18 6.89 27.33
CA ASN A 107 21.01 5.49 27.76
C ASN A 107 21.16 4.55 26.56
N PHE A 108 22.40 4.14 26.31
CA PHE A 108 22.79 3.37 25.12
C PHE A 108 23.40 2.02 25.47
N HIS A 109 22.88 0.97 24.84
CA HIS A 109 23.30 -0.41 25.01
C HIS A 109 23.70 -1.03 23.67
N GLU A 110 24.97 -1.40 23.51
CA GLU A 110 25.40 -2.20 22.35
C GLU A 110 25.32 -3.69 22.71
N VAL A 111 24.43 -4.40 21.99
CA VAL A 111 24.15 -5.83 22.21
C VAL A 111 25.03 -6.66 21.28
N THR A 112 26.06 -7.28 21.81
CA THR A 112 27.03 -8.09 21.03
C THR A 112 26.84 -9.60 21.19
N SER A 113 26.02 -10.03 22.16
CA SER A 113 25.80 -11.45 22.46
C SER A 113 24.37 -11.71 22.96
N ARG A 114 24.21 -12.22 24.18
CA ARG A 114 22.88 -12.45 24.77
C ARG A 114 22.18 -11.13 25.11
N PHE A 115 20.91 -11.07 24.81
CA PHE A 115 20.06 -9.93 25.10
C PHE A 115 18.87 -10.35 25.97
N TYR A 116 18.57 -9.53 26.95
CA TYR A 116 17.36 -9.61 27.77
C TYR A 116 16.59 -8.35 27.51
N PRO A 117 15.36 -8.45 26.91
CA PRO A 117 14.55 -7.28 26.61
C PRO A 117 14.26 -6.46 27.87
N PRO A 118 14.20 -5.12 27.76
CA PRO A 118 13.72 -4.28 28.86
C PRO A 118 12.24 -4.55 29.13
N ASP A 119 11.74 -4.08 30.28
CA ASP A 119 10.32 -4.10 30.59
C ASP A 119 9.57 -3.17 29.61
N ILE A 120 8.84 -3.75 28.69
CA ILE A 120 7.99 -3.04 27.72
C ILE A 120 6.55 -3.09 28.25
N THR A 121 5.81 -1.99 28.08
CA THR A 121 4.39 -1.92 28.45
C THR A 121 3.62 -1.07 27.43
N THR A 122 2.31 -1.07 27.51
CA THR A 122 1.43 -0.21 26.67
C THR A 122 1.71 1.30 26.77
N LYS A 123 2.48 1.75 27.79
CA LYS A 123 2.85 3.16 27.97
C LYS A 123 4.04 3.57 27.09
N HIS A 124 4.85 2.60 26.66
CA HIS A 124 6.07 2.88 25.90
C HIS A 124 5.78 3.25 24.45
N LEU A 125 6.65 4.08 23.90
CA LEU A 125 6.86 4.28 22.49
C LEU A 125 8.08 3.44 22.09
N VAL A 126 7.89 2.51 21.17
CA VAL A 126 8.97 1.70 20.59
C VAL A 126 9.24 2.21 19.19
N VAL A 127 10.48 2.57 18.91
CA VAL A 127 10.96 2.86 17.55
C VAL A 127 11.64 1.61 17.03
N ASP A 128 11.02 1.01 16.02
CA ASP A 128 11.51 -0.20 15.35
C ASP A 128 12.36 0.18 14.14
N GLY A 129 13.66 0.08 14.28
CA GLY A 129 14.69 0.21 13.24
C GLY A 129 15.57 -1.04 13.13
N LEU A 130 15.07 -2.23 13.50
CA LEU A 130 15.84 -3.46 13.44
C LEU A 130 16.15 -3.85 11.99
N PHE A 131 15.12 -3.95 11.13
CA PHE A 131 15.24 -4.35 9.75
C PHE A 131 14.28 -3.55 8.86
N GLY A 132 14.76 -3.09 7.73
CA GLY A 132 13.97 -2.46 6.67
C GLY A 132 13.94 -3.32 5.41
N ALA A 133 13.87 -2.68 4.25
CA ALA A 133 13.83 -3.32 2.93
C ALA A 133 15.02 -4.25 2.58
N GLY A 134 16.03 -4.29 3.43
CA GLY A 134 17.18 -5.18 3.29
C GLY A 134 16.96 -6.61 3.78
N LEU A 135 15.85 -6.89 4.46
CA LEU A 135 15.56 -8.22 4.97
C LEU A 135 15.20 -9.17 3.82
N CYS A 136 15.93 -10.29 3.73
CA CYS A 136 15.73 -11.29 2.67
C CYS A 136 15.22 -12.63 3.20
N ASP A 137 15.38 -12.90 4.50
CA ASP A 137 15.00 -14.14 5.14
C ASP A 137 14.09 -13.87 6.35
N GLU A 138 13.31 -14.87 6.72
CA GLU A 138 12.47 -14.81 7.93
C GLU A 138 13.31 -14.60 9.18
N LEU A 139 12.78 -13.81 10.13
CA LEU A 139 13.43 -13.59 11.42
C LEU A 139 13.56 -14.91 12.20
N GLN A 140 14.71 -15.10 12.81
CA GLN A 140 15.02 -16.28 13.61
C GLN A 140 15.71 -15.92 14.93
N GLY A 141 15.72 -16.88 15.86
CA GLY A 141 16.45 -16.76 17.12
C GLY A 141 16.06 -15.52 17.94
N GLY A 142 17.04 -14.78 18.43
CA GLY A 142 16.82 -13.66 19.34
C GLY A 142 16.00 -12.50 18.75
N PHE A 143 16.14 -12.21 17.46
CA PHE A 143 15.34 -11.18 16.80
C PHE A 143 13.86 -11.57 16.70
N LEU A 144 13.58 -12.85 16.40
CA LEU A 144 12.22 -13.35 16.40
C LEU A 144 11.59 -13.27 17.79
N SER A 145 12.35 -13.68 18.82
CA SER A 145 11.88 -13.61 20.21
C SER A 145 11.61 -12.17 20.67
N LEU A 146 12.45 -11.22 20.25
CA LEU A 146 12.25 -9.80 20.54
C LEU A 146 10.98 -9.26 19.88
N VAL A 147 10.77 -9.56 18.60
CA VAL A 147 9.57 -9.14 17.86
C VAL A 147 8.29 -9.69 18.51
N GLN A 148 8.31 -10.96 18.89
CA GLN A 148 7.17 -11.60 19.57
C GLN A 148 6.91 -10.95 20.93
N HIS A 149 7.96 -10.67 21.72
CA HIS A 149 7.84 -9.98 23.00
C HIS A 149 7.25 -8.56 22.84
N ILE A 150 7.75 -7.77 21.87
CA ILE A 150 7.19 -6.43 21.60
C ILE A 150 5.70 -6.52 21.26
N ASN A 151 5.32 -7.49 20.41
CA ASN A 151 3.93 -7.66 20.03
C ASN A 151 3.02 -8.07 21.20
N GLU A 152 3.51 -8.96 22.09
CA GLU A 152 2.77 -9.43 23.28
C GLU A 152 2.51 -8.32 24.30
N GLU A 153 3.43 -7.36 24.44
CA GLU A 153 3.32 -6.25 25.40
C GLU A 153 2.49 -5.07 24.87
N HIS A 154 2.11 -5.07 23.59
CA HIS A 154 1.25 -4.07 22.95
C HIS A 154 1.66 -2.60 23.18
N PRO A 155 2.92 -2.20 23.05
CA PRO A 155 3.31 -0.80 23.11
C PRO A 155 2.80 -0.02 21.89
N THR A 156 2.99 1.30 21.89
CA THR A 156 2.89 2.09 20.67
C THR A 156 4.15 1.86 19.83
N VAL A 157 4.05 1.28 18.63
CA VAL A 157 5.22 1.01 17.79
C VAL A 157 5.25 1.92 16.57
N VAL A 158 6.39 2.56 16.33
CA VAL A 158 6.72 3.30 15.11
C VAL A 158 7.81 2.55 14.38
N SER A 159 7.50 1.95 13.23
CA SER A 159 8.47 1.27 12.37
C SER A 159 9.03 2.21 11.31
N ILE A 160 10.35 2.24 11.19
CA ILE A 160 11.06 2.99 10.14
C ILE A 160 11.12 2.13 8.89
N ASP A 161 10.69 2.67 7.76
CA ASP A 161 10.60 2.04 6.44
C ASP A 161 9.59 0.89 6.36
N LEU A 162 9.77 -0.16 7.14
CA LEU A 162 8.97 -1.38 7.19
C LEU A 162 8.88 -1.93 8.62
N PRO A 163 7.76 -2.51 9.04
CA PRO A 163 7.73 -3.33 10.24
C PRO A 163 8.75 -4.46 10.15
N SER A 164 9.63 -4.57 11.15
CA SER A 164 10.69 -5.60 11.14
C SER A 164 10.11 -7.00 11.07
N GLY A 165 10.61 -7.80 10.14
CA GLY A 165 10.09 -9.12 9.76
C GLY A 165 9.27 -9.13 8.50
N MET A 166 8.84 -7.97 7.98
CA MET A 166 8.11 -7.83 6.73
C MET A 166 9.08 -7.67 5.54
N PHE A 167 8.77 -8.31 4.42
CA PHE A 167 9.44 -8.06 3.14
C PHE A 167 8.72 -6.93 2.39
N GLY A 168 9.47 -6.03 1.76
CA GLY A 168 8.91 -4.85 1.10
C GLY A 168 8.17 -5.14 -0.20
N ASP A 169 8.58 -6.19 -0.91
CA ASP A 169 7.98 -6.64 -2.16
C ASP A 169 6.85 -7.65 -1.91
N TRP A 170 6.52 -8.46 -2.91
CA TRP A 170 5.47 -9.48 -2.77
C TRP A 170 5.88 -10.57 -1.78
N ASN A 171 5.07 -10.78 -0.74
CA ASN A 171 5.33 -11.79 0.27
C ASN A 171 4.04 -12.46 0.78
N PRO A 172 3.49 -13.40 0.03
CA PRO A 172 2.19 -14.02 0.31
C PRO A 172 2.21 -14.96 1.54
N ARG A 173 3.37 -15.22 2.14
CA ARG A 173 3.57 -16.20 3.23
C ARG A 173 4.06 -15.58 4.53
N ILE A 174 3.79 -14.32 4.77
CA ILE A 174 4.13 -13.71 6.07
C ILE A 174 3.38 -14.43 7.19
N ILE A 175 4.14 -14.82 8.21
CA ILE A 175 3.58 -15.28 9.48
C ILE A 175 3.43 -14.05 10.37
N ASN A 176 2.20 -13.59 10.60
CA ASN A 176 1.91 -12.33 11.32
C ASN A 176 2.67 -12.20 12.63
N ARG A 177 2.74 -13.25 13.44
CA ARG A 177 3.45 -13.25 14.74
C ARG A 177 4.98 -13.05 14.64
N ASN A 178 5.56 -13.21 13.45
CA ASN A 178 6.99 -13.08 13.20
C ASN A 178 7.38 -11.69 12.66
N CYS A 179 6.41 -10.79 12.57
CA CYS A 179 6.60 -9.40 12.15
C CYS A 179 6.15 -8.47 13.25
N ILE A 180 6.74 -7.30 13.35
CA ILE A 180 6.27 -6.21 14.21
C ILE A 180 4.84 -5.82 13.79
N HIS A 181 3.98 -5.61 14.78
CA HIS A 181 2.67 -4.98 14.62
C HIS A 181 2.82 -3.48 14.88
N ALA A 182 3.06 -2.73 13.82
CA ALA A 182 3.26 -1.29 13.95
C ALA A 182 1.94 -0.55 14.21
N THR A 183 2.00 0.47 15.07
CA THR A 183 0.94 1.47 15.19
C THR A 183 1.04 2.46 14.04
N LEU A 184 2.28 2.78 13.65
CA LEU A 184 2.61 3.70 12.57
C LEU A 184 3.85 3.18 11.83
N THR A 185 3.76 3.10 10.50
CA THR A 185 4.91 2.82 9.63
C THR A 185 5.27 4.07 8.84
N LEU A 186 6.54 4.48 8.94
CA LEU A 186 7.08 5.65 8.23
C LEU A 186 7.92 5.18 7.05
N ALA A 187 7.27 5.06 5.89
CA ALA A 187 7.91 4.59 4.67
C ALA A 187 8.85 5.66 4.08
N ILE A 188 10.08 5.28 3.78
CA ILE A 188 11.08 6.18 3.22
C ILE A 188 10.82 6.37 1.73
N GLN A 189 10.53 7.60 1.31
CA GLN A 189 10.28 8.09 -0.04
C GLN A 189 9.12 7.42 -0.78
N PHE A 190 8.91 6.11 -0.63
CA PHE A 190 7.89 5.34 -1.35
C PHE A 190 7.18 4.36 -0.40
N PRO A 191 5.87 4.20 -0.54
CA PRO A 191 5.20 3.07 0.11
C PRO A 191 5.64 1.76 -0.56
N ARG A 192 5.67 0.69 0.20
CA ARG A 192 6.06 -0.64 -0.29
C ARG A 192 4.86 -1.40 -0.83
N LEU A 193 5.07 -2.28 -1.83
CA LEU A 193 3.99 -3.12 -2.38
C LEU A 193 3.28 -3.93 -1.28
N ALA A 194 4.04 -4.41 -0.30
CA ALA A 194 3.53 -5.15 0.85
C ALA A 194 2.42 -4.43 1.63
N PHE A 195 2.37 -3.09 1.63
CA PHE A 195 1.35 -2.31 2.35
C PHE A 195 -0.05 -2.46 1.74
N PHE A 196 -0.11 -2.82 0.46
CA PHE A 196 -1.36 -2.96 -0.29
C PHE A 196 -1.90 -4.39 -0.33
N ILE A 197 -1.25 -5.32 0.39
CA ILE A 197 -1.72 -6.69 0.56
C ILE A 197 -2.66 -6.71 1.77
N PRO A 198 -3.95 -7.08 1.62
CA PRO A 198 -4.94 -6.99 2.70
C PRO A 198 -4.52 -7.69 4.00
N GLY A 199 -3.85 -8.85 3.90
CA GLY A 199 -3.36 -9.59 5.08
C GLY A 199 -2.28 -8.87 5.89
N ASN A 200 -1.67 -7.81 5.36
CA ASN A 200 -0.60 -7.06 6.03
C ASN A 200 -1.11 -5.79 6.73
N ALA A 201 -2.38 -5.45 6.60
CA ALA A 201 -2.91 -4.19 7.15
C ALA A 201 -2.70 -4.05 8.66
N GLU A 202 -2.86 -5.15 9.42
CA GLU A 202 -2.65 -5.18 10.87
C GLU A 202 -1.17 -5.06 11.26
N LEU A 203 -0.24 -5.46 10.37
CA LEU A 203 1.20 -5.36 10.60
C LEU A 203 1.70 -3.94 10.35
N VAL A 204 1.19 -3.30 9.29
CA VAL A 204 1.63 -1.97 8.85
C VAL A 204 1.02 -0.85 9.71
N GLY A 205 -0.19 -1.05 10.22
CA GLY A 205 -0.95 -0.04 10.94
C GLY A 205 -1.26 1.19 10.05
N GLU A 206 -1.27 2.37 10.66
CA GLU A 206 -1.26 3.62 9.89
C GLU A 206 0.09 3.77 9.20
N TRP A 207 0.11 4.22 7.95
CA TRP A 207 1.38 4.48 7.28
C TRP A 207 1.44 5.87 6.64
N LYS A 208 2.64 6.42 6.59
CA LYS A 208 2.93 7.71 5.98
C LYS A 208 4.25 7.63 5.21
N VAL A 209 4.30 8.29 4.06
CA VAL A 209 5.54 8.44 3.29
C VAL A 209 6.31 9.66 3.78
N LEU A 210 7.58 9.48 4.09
CA LEU A 210 8.54 10.53 4.35
C LEU A 210 9.28 10.85 3.05
N GLU A 211 9.09 12.05 2.54
CA GLU A 211 9.83 12.54 1.37
C GLU A 211 11.23 12.96 1.81
N VAL A 212 12.24 12.18 1.42
CA VAL A 212 13.64 12.43 1.77
C VAL A 212 14.43 13.10 0.64
N GLY A 213 13.73 13.54 -0.41
CA GLY A 213 14.31 14.33 -1.49
C GLY A 213 15.18 13.50 -2.44
N LEU A 214 14.73 12.28 -2.81
CA LEU A 214 15.39 11.54 -3.88
C LEU A 214 15.15 12.19 -5.25
N SER A 215 16.08 11.97 -6.20
CA SER A 215 16.07 12.59 -7.52
C SER A 215 14.80 12.29 -8.32
N GLN A 216 14.04 13.35 -8.64
CA GLN A 216 12.83 13.24 -9.45
C GLN A 216 13.13 12.69 -10.85
N GLU A 217 14.32 12.98 -11.39
CA GLU A 217 14.74 12.48 -12.69
C GLU A 217 14.99 10.97 -12.65
N ALA A 218 15.66 10.47 -11.61
CA ALA A 218 15.86 9.04 -11.38
C ALA A 218 14.51 8.32 -11.23
N MET A 219 13.59 8.87 -10.42
CA MET A 219 12.24 8.31 -10.24
C MET A 219 11.43 8.28 -11.54
N ASN A 220 11.56 9.28 -12.40
CA ASN A 220 10.84 9.32 -13.68
C ASN A 220 11.39 8.30 -14.69
N ARG A 221 12.69 8.09 -14.72
CA ARG A 221 13.38 7.14 -15.62
C ARG A 221 13.11 5.69 -15.25
N GLU A 222 13.01 5.40 -13.93
CA GLU A 222 12.81 4.04 -13.48
C GLU A 222 11.41 3.52 -13.87
N PRO A 223 11.30 2.37 -14.58
CA PRO A 223 10.02 1.77 -14.90
C PRO A 223 9.33 1.27 -13.62
N ALA A 224 8.01 1.23 -13.60
CA ALA A 224 7.26 0.65 -12.49
C ALA A 224 6.15 -0.25 -13.03
N GLU A 225 6.07 -1.46 -12.49
CA GLU A 225 5.02 -2.43 -12.85
C GLU A 225 3.68 -2.05 -12.18
N PHE A 226 3.74 -1.47 -10.99
CA PHE A 226 2.58 -1.09 -10.20
C PHE A 226 2.50 0.42 -10.03
N CYS A 227 1.28 0.93 -9.88
CA CYS A 227 1.05 2.32 -9.56
C CYS A 227 -0.16 2.52 -8.64
N ILE A 228 -0.06 3.50 -7.76
CA ILE A 228 -1.20 3.98 -6.96
C ILE A 228 -1.90 5.06 -7.78
N VAL A 229 -3.22 4.89 -7.94
CA VAL A 229 -4.07 5.91 -8.56
C VAL A 229 -4.36 7.00 -7.54
N GLU A 230 -3.89 8.21 -7.80
CA GLU A 230 -4.08 9.36 -6.93
C GLU A 230 -5.14 10.31 -7.49
N LYS A 231 -5.65 11.21 -6.66
CA LYS A 231 -6.65 12.23 -7.06
C LYS A 231 -6.26 13.00 -8.33
N ARG A 232 -4.97 13.37 -8.45
CA ARG A 232 -4.44 14.08 -9.63
C ARG A 232 -4.53 13.27 -10.92
N ASP A 233 -4.41 11.93 -10.83
CA ASP A 233 -4.48 11.05 -11.99
C ASP A 233 -5.92 10.97 -12.52
N ILE A 234 -6.88 10.97 -11.60
CA ILE A 234 -8.31 11.04 -11.95
C ILE A 234 -8.65 12.41 -12.50
N GLN A 235 -8.21 13.51 -11.85
CA GLN A 235 -8.47 14.87 -12.31
C GLN A 235 -7.98 15.13 -13.74
N ARG A 236 -6.82 14.58 -14.13
CA ARG A 236 -6.28 14.68 -15.49
C ARG A 236 -7.10 13.91 -16.52
N ARG A 237 -7.80 12.86 -16.12
CA ARG A 237 -8.62 12.00 -16.99
C ARG A 237 -10.05 12.51 -17.11
N LEU A 238 -10.56 13.24 -16.12
CA LEU A 238 -11.89 13.83 -16.16
C LEU A 238 -11.94 14.93 -17.22
N ARG A 239 -12.88 14.79 -18.16
CA ARG A 239 -13.14 15.80 -19.18
C ARG A 239 -14.10 16.84 -18.64
N HIS A 240 -13.73 18.11 -18.71
CA HIS A 240 -14.67 19.19 -18.44
C HIS A 240 -15.76 19.22 -19.52
N ARG A 241 -17.01 19.31 -19.08
CA ARG A 241 -18.12 19.48 -20.00
C ARG A 241 -18.14 20.91 -20.55
N LYS A 242 -18.28 21.03 -21.86
CA LYS A 242 -18.46 22.36 -22.49
C LYS A 242 -19.85 22.89 -22.16
N GLU A 243 -20.02 24.20 -22.19
CA GLU A 243 -21.31 24.86 -21.95
C GLU A 243 -22.39 24.33 -22.91
N PHE A 244 -22.04 24.21 -24.20
CA PHE A 244 -22.92 23.65 -25.24
C PHE A 244 -22.47 22.22 -25.56
N CYS A 245 -23.05 21.25 -24.87
CA CYS A 245 -22.82 19.83 -25.09
C CYS A 245 -24.11 19.02 -24.86
N SER A 246 -24.17 17.85 -25.48
CA SER A 246 -25.28 16.89 -25.35
C SER A 246 -24.78 15.56 -24.78
N LYS A 247 -25.71 14.69 -24.38
CA LYS A 247 -25.40 13.34 -23.96
C LYS A 247 -24.66 12.51 -25.02
N ASN A 248 -24.79 12.84 -26.29
CA ASN A 248 -24.12 12.13 -27.40
C ASN A 248 -22.61 12.37 -27.40
N ASP A 249 -22.14 13.48 -26.81
CA ASP A 249 -20.71 13.85 -26.77
C ASP A 249 -19.92 13.06 -25.74
N PHE A 250 -20.59 12.30 -24.85
CA PHE A 250 -19.98 11.58 -23.73
C PHE A 250 -20.03 10.05 -23.84
N GLY A 251 -20.26 9.56 -25.08
CA GLY A 251 -20.22 8.14 -25.39
C GLY A 251 -21.44 7.35 -24.94
N THR A 252 -21.45 6.11 -25.39
CA THR A 252 -22.51 5.13 -25.11
C THR A 252 -21.89 3.89 -24.46
N GLY A 253 -22.46 3.38 -23.37
CA GLY A 253 -22.01 2.18 -22.67
C GLY A 253 -23.06 1.09 -22.61
N MET A 254 -22.58 -0.15 -22.66
CA MET A 254 -23.37 -1.34 -22.33
C MET A 254 -22.85 -1.91 -21.02
N LEU A 255 -23.77 -2.25 -20.11
CA LEU A 255 -23.48 -2.93 -18.86
C LEU A 255 -24.23 -4.26 -18.81
N TYR A 256 -23.51 -5.38 -18.77
CA TYR A 256 -24.05 -6.70 -18.46
C TYR A 256 -23.89 -6.95 -16.97
N ALA A 257 -24.99 -6.93 -16.22
CA ALA A 257 -24.95 -7.02 -14.77
C ALA A 257 -26.27 -7.52 -14.18
N GLY A 258 -26.19 -8.02 -12.96
CA GLY A 258 -27.34 -8.49 -12.19
C GLY A 258 -27.76 -9.92 -12.51
N SER A 259 -28.29 -10.56 -11.48
CA SER A 259 -28.99 -11.84 -11.52
C SER A 259 -30.10 -11.81 -10.47
N TYR A 260 -30.96 -12.83 -10.46
CA TYR A 260 -31.98 -12.95 -9.42
C TYR A 260 -31.34 -12.93 -8.03
N GLY A 261 -31.76 -12.02 -7.16
CA GLY A 261 -31.20 -11.77 -5.84
C GLY A 261 -30.01 -10.80 -5.81
N MET A 262 -29.38 -10.47 -6.96
CA MET A 262 -28.20 -9.58 -7.04
C MET A 262 -28.39 -8.38 -7.97
N VAL A 263 -29.62 -7.98 -8.26
CA VAL A 263 -29.92 -6.81 -9.12
C VAL A 263 -29.39 -5.50 -8.53
N GLY A 264 -29.24 -5.43 -7.20
CA GLY A 264 -28.66 -4.28 -6.52
C GLY A 264 -27.26 -3.91 -7.02
N ALA A 265 -26.43 -4.89 -7.37
CA ALA A 265 -25.13 -4.67 -7.97
C ALA A 265 -25.22 -3.97 -9.34
N ALA A 266 -26.17 -4.38 -10.18
CA ALA A 266 -26.44 -3.73 -11.46
C ALA A 266 -26.91 -2.28 -11.27
N VAL A 267 -27.75 -2.02 -10.26
CA VAL A 267 -28.20 -0.65 -9.91
C VAL A 267 -27.01 0.23 -9.50
N LEU A 268 -26.12 -0.27 -8.63
CA LEU A 268 -24.95 0.49 -8.17
C LEU A 268 -23.97 0.77 -9.33
N ALA A 269 -23.69 -0.24 -10.15
CA ALA A 269 -22.82 -0.09 -11.32
C ALA A 269 -23.40 0.91 -12.33
N ALA A 270 -24.71 0.84 -12.61
CA ALA A 270 -25.38 1.78 -13.51
C ALA A 270 -25.32 3.22 -12.98
N LYS A 271 -25.61 3.43 -11.69
CA LYS A 271 -25.48 4.75 -11.04
C LYS A 271 -24.04 5.26 -11.07
N GLY A 272 -23.05 4.37 -10.84
CA GLY A 272 -21.65 4.71 -10.92
C GLY A 272 -21.26 5.20 -12.32
N ALA A 273 -21.65 4.48 -13.36
CA ALA A 273 -21.39 4.84 -14.75
C ALA A 273 -22.00 6.21 -15.13
N LEU A 274 -23.25 6.45 -14.76
CA LEU A 274 -23.95 7.72 -15.05
C LEU A 274 -23.29 8.89 -14.30
N ARG A 275 -22.93 8.71 -13.01
CA ARG A 275 -22.22 9.72 -12.23
C ARG A 275 -20.79 9.94 -12.71
N GLY A 276 -20.15 8.90 -13.26
CA GLY A 276 -18.83 8.99 -13.92
C GLY A 276 -18.87 9.79 -15.21
N GLY A 277 -20.08 10.12 -15.71
CA GLY A 277 -20.28 11.07 -16.81
C GLY A 277 -20.57 10.47 -18.17
N ILE A 278 -20.88 9.16 -18.27
CA ILE A 278 -21.30 8.55 -19.53
C ILE A 278 -22.55 9.22 -20.06
N GLY A 279 -22.63 9.40 -21.38
CA GLY A 279 -23.75 10.10 -22.02
C GLY A 279 -25.03 9.26 -22.10
N LYS A 280 -24.89 7.99 -22.46
CA LYS A 280 -25.97 7.02 -22.52
C LYS A 280 -25.49 5.68 -21.96
N LEU A 281 -26.34 5.06 -21.15
CA LEU A 281 -26.08 3.74 -20.60
C LEU A 281 -27.22 2.80 -20.92
N THR A 282 -26.92 1.62 -21.45
CA THR A 282 -27.87 0.50 -21.58
C THR A 282 -27.42 -0.59 -20.60
N VAL A 283 -28.36 -1.05 -19.77
CA VAL A 283 -28.13 -2.17 -18.85
C VAL A 283 -28.82 -3.40 -19.40
N CYS A 284 -28.05 -4.44 -19.72
CA CYS A 284 -28.55 -5.76 -20.08
C CYS A 284 -28.56 -6.63 -18.82
N SER A 285 -29.74 -7.08 -18.42
CA SER A 285 -29.94 -7.81 -17.17
C SER A 285 -31.08 -8.83 -17.37
N PRO A 286 -31.19 -9.89 -16.51
CA PRO A 286 -32.29 -10.82 -16.56
C PRO A 286 -33.66 -10.14 -16.49
N ARG A 287 -34.68 -10.75 -17.06
CA ARG A 287 -36.04 -10.14 -17.16
C ARG A 287 -36.60 -9.71 -15.80
N THR A 288 -36.33 -10.45 -14.75
CA THR A 288 -36.78 -10.12 -13.39
C THR A 288 -36.18 -8.81 -12.84
N ALA A 289 -35.08 -8.31 -13.42
CA ALA A 289 -34.45 -7.06 -13.01
C ALA A 289 -35.14 -5.80 -13.54
N PHE A 290 -36.02 -5.93 -14.54
CA PHE A 290 -36.67 -4.78 -15.23
C PHE A 290 -37.30 -3.78 -14.25
N PRO A 291 -38.27 -4.15 -13.39
CA PRO A 291 -38.92 -3.18 -12.53
C PRO A 291 -37.96 -2.49 -11.57
N ILE A 292 -36.97 -3.22 -11.09
CA ILE A 292 -35.97 -2.71 -10.13
C ILE A 292 -35.10 -1.66 -10.81
N LEU A 293 -34.54 -1.98 -11.99
CA LEU A 293 -33.63 -1.08 -12.70
C LEU A 293 -34.35 0.17 -13.21
N GLN A 294 -35.56 0.01 -13.78
CA GLN A 294 -36.30 1.17 -14.28
C GLN A 294 -36.81 2.09 -13.18
N THR A 295 -37.04 1.55 -11.97
CA THR A 295 -37.38 2.38 -10.80
C THR A 295 -36.15 3.04 -10.19
N ALA A 296 -35.05 2.30 -10.02
CA ALA A 296 -33.89 2.78 -9.30
C ALA A 296 -32.93 3.63 -10.14
N VAL A 297 -32.92 3.45 -11.47
CA VAL A 297 -32.04 4.15 -12.43
C VAL A 297 -32.82 4.48 -13.69
N PRO A 298 -33.82 5.40 -13.63
CA PRO A 298 -34.68 5.72 -14.77
C PRO A 298 -33.92 6.37 -15.95
N GLU A 299 -32.70 6.88 -15.71
CA GLU A 299 -31.87 7.47 -16.77
C GLU A 299 -31.18 6.41 -17.65
N ALA A 300 -31.07 5.16 -17.19
CA ALA A 300 -30.49 4.08 -17.96
C ALA A 300 -31.56 3.40 -18.86
N LEU A 301 -31.15 3.04 -20.08
CA LEU A 301 -31.95 2.17 -20.92
C LEU A 301 -31.82 0.72 -20.39
N TYR A 302 -32.94 0.01 -20.38
CA TYR A 302 -32.94 -1.39 -20.01
C TYR A 302 -33.07 -2.29 -21.26
N ARG A 303 -32.28 -3.34 -21.29
CA ARG A 303 -32.35 -4.42 -22.28
C ARG A 303 -32.53 -5.76 -21.55
N ALA A 304 -33.62 -6.43 -21.85
CA ALA A 304 -33.89 -7.76 -21.32
C ALA A 304 -32.94 -8.77 -21.94
N ASN A 305 -32.24 -9.54 -21.08
CA ASN A 305 -31.58 -10.78 -21.47
C ASN A 305 -32.65 -11.88 -21.72
N ARG A 306 -32.28 -12.95 -22.45
CA ARG A 306 -33.20 -14.09 -22.62
C ARG A 306 -33.46 -14.83 -21.29
N GLY A 307 -32.45 -14.90 -20.44
CA GLY A 307 -32.58 -15.53 -19.14
C GLY A 307 -33.54 -14.79 -18.21
N GLU A 308 -34.36 -15.53 -17.48
CA GLU A 308 -35.26 -14.99 -16.47
C GLU A 308 -34.51 -14.57 -15.21
N GLN A 309 -33.56 -15.38 -14.76
CA GLN A 309 -32.88 -15.23 -13.47
C GLN A 309 -31.40 -14.85 -13.58
N PHE A 310 -30.74 -15.19 -14.70
CA PHE A 310 -29.32 -14.92 -14.93
C PHE A 310 -29.07 -14.62 -16.42
N ILE A 311 -27.88 -14.06 -16.71
CA ILE A 311 -27.47 -13.72 -18.06
C ILE A 311 -27.07 -14.99 -18.80
N THR A 312 -27.71 -15.27 -19.94
CA THR A 312 -27.50 -16.49 -20.73
C THR A 312 -26.87 -16.23 -22.09
N GLU A 313 -26.83 -14.96 -22.52
CA GLU A 313 -26.23 -14.54 -23.79
C GLU A 313 -25.66 -13.14 -23.69
N MET A 314 -24.57 -12.90 -24.41
CA MET A 314 -23.97 -11.60 -24.58
C MET A 314 -23.64 -11.40 -26.07
N HIS A 315 -23.96 -10.23 -26.62
CA HIS A 315 -23.75 -9.95 -28.04
C HIS A 315 -22.80 -8.76 -28.21
N PRO A 316 -21.76 -8.86 -29.07
CA PRO A 316 -20.86 -7.75 -29.38
C PRO A 316 -21.58 -6.71 -30.23
N GLU A 317 -22.15 -5.71 -29.59
CA GLU A 317 -22.85 -4.63 -30.32
C GLU A 317 -21.89 -3.54 -30.78
N ARG A 318 -22.11 -3.10 -32.03
CA ARG A 318 -21.20 -2.16 -32.69
C ARG A 318 -21.36 -0.71 -32.21
N ASP A 319 -22.49 -0.36 -31.61
CA ASP A 319 -22.86 1.02 -31.30
C ASP A 319 -22.42 1.52 -29.92
N PHE A 320 -21.76 0.68 -29.13
CA PHE A 320 -21.23 1.05 -27.80
C PHE A 320 -19.77 1.43 -27.85
N SER A 321 -19.41 2.52 -27.14
CA SER A 321 -18.04 3.02 -27.02
C SER A 321 -17.24 2.18 -26.03
N ALA A 322 -17.89 1.65 -25.00
CA ALA A 322 -17.32 0.78 -23.98
C ALA A 322 -18.37 -0.20 -23.46
N ILE A 323 -17.89 -1.35 -22.97
CA ILE A 323 -18.74 -2.39 -22.41
C ILE A 323 -18.19 -2.78 -21.03
N ALA A 324 -19.07 -2.93 -20.05
CA ALA A 324 -18.74 -3.44 -18.73
C ALA A 324 -19.55 -4.71 -18.44
N VAL A 325 -18.91 -5.68 -17.80
CA VAL A 325 -19.50 -6.98 -17.49
C VAL A 325 -19.12 -7.41 -16.08
N GLY A 326 -20.07 -7.94 -15.32
CA GLY A 326 -19.75 -8.70 -14.12
C GLY A 326 -20.59 -8.40 -12.88
N PRO A 327 -20.83 -7.15 -12.48
CA PRO A 327 -21.44 -6.87 -11.20
C PRO A 327 -22.73 -7.65 -10.95
N GLY A 328 -22.70 -8.61 -10.01
CA GLY A 328 -23.85 -9.40 -9.58
C GLY A 328 -24.46 -10.32 -10.65
N MET A 329 -23.69 -10.73 -11.65
CA MET A 329 -24.24 -11.62 -12.70
C MET A 329 -24.25 -13.11 -12.30
N GLY A 330 -23.53 -13.44 -11.20
CA GLY A 330 -23.37 -14.81 -10.74
C GLY A 330 -22.42 -15.63 -11.62
N THR A 331 -22.20 -16.88 -11.21
CA THR A 331 -21.29 -17.83 -11.88
C THR A 331 -22.02 -19.07 -12.41
N ASN A 332 -23.27 -18.91 -12.84
CA ASN A 332 -24.03 -20.00 -13.47
C ASN A 332 -23.31 -20.46 -14.76
N GLU A 333 -23.34 -21.77 -15.05
CA GLU A 333 -22.66 -22.35 -16.21
C GLU A 333 -23.00 -21.66 -17.55
N LEU A 334 -24.28 -21.30 -17.74
CA LEU A 334 -24.71 -20.56 -18.95
C LEU A 334 -24.13 -19.15 -18.99
N THR A 335 -24.02 -18.51 -17.83
CA THR A 335 -23.42 -17.18 -17.72
C THR A 335 -21.92 -17.23 -18.00
N VAL A 336 -21.22 -18.23 -17.46
CA VAL A 336 -19.78 -18.49 -17.71
C VAL A 336 -19.54 -18.70 -19.21
N LYS A 337 -20.34 -19.57 -19.85
CA LYS A 337 -20.22 -19.81 -21.29
C LYS A 337 -20.52 -18.57 -22.13
N ALA A 338 -21.57 -17.81 -21.78
CA ALA A 338 -21.92 -16.58 -22.48
C ALA A 338 -20.80 -15.53 -22.40
N LEU A 339 -20.12 -15.44 -21.24
CA LEU A 339 -18.98 -14.54 -21.06
C LEU A 339 -17.77 -15.00 -21.88
N GLU A 340 -17.47 -16.30 -21.89
CA GLU A 340 -16.36 -16.88 -22.67
C GLU A 340 -16.51 -16.59 -24.16
N ASP A 341 -17.68 -16.89 -24.73
CA ASP A 341 -18.00 -16.64 -26.14
C ASP A 341 -17.95 -15.14 -26.47
N PHE A 342 -18.37 -14.29 -25.52
CA PHE A 342 -18.37 -12.83 -25.68
C PHE A 342 -16.96 -12.27 -25.69
N VAL A 343 -16.12 -12.64 -24.73
CA VAL A 343 -14.72 -12.15 -24.62
C VAL A 343 -13.92 -12.55 -25.85
N ALA A 344 -14.14 -13.76 -26.37
CA ALA A 344 -13.46 -14.23 -27.59
C ALA A 344 -13.84 -13.42 -28.85
N SER A 345 -15.00 -12.79 -28.87
CA SER A 345 -15.54 -12.09 -30.05
C SER A 345 -15.44 -10.57 -29.99
N ILE A 346 -15.16 -9.98 -28.81
CA ILE A 346 -15.20 -8.53 -28.62
C ILE A 346 -13.88 -7.86 -29.07
N GLY A 347 -13.98 -6.82 -29.89
CA GLY A 347 -12.84 -5.99 -30.34
C GLY A 347 -12.86 -4.57 -29.79
N LYS A 348 -13.50 -4.34 -28.62
CA LYS A 348 -13.70 -3.02 -28.02
C LYS A 348 -13.13 -2.97 -26.60
N PRO A 349 -12.94 -1.76 -26.05
CA PRO A 349 -12.61 -1.61 -24.63
C PRO A 349 -13.65 -2.31 -23.75
N LEU A 350 -13.19 -3.25 -22.93
CA LEU A 350 -13.99 -4.10 -22.06
C LEU A 350 -13.54 -3.91 -20.62
N ILE A 351 -14.50 -3.70 -19.71
CA ILE A 351 -14.30 -3.65 -18.28
C ILE A 351 -14.86 -4.96 -17.70
N LEU A 352 -14.02 -5.74 -17.05
CA LEU A 352 -14.43 -6.97 -16.35
C LEU A 352 -14.28 -6.74 -14.84
N ASP A 353 -15.33 -7.03 -14.08
CA ASP A 353 -15.34 -6.83 -12.64
C ASP A 353 -16.16 -7.93 -11.94
N ALA A 354 -15.94 -8.10 -10.65
CA ALA A 354 -16.72 -8.98 -9.78
C ALA A 354 -16.91 -10.39 -10.38
N ASP A 355 -18.18 -10.82 -10.62
CA ASP A 355 -18.47 -12.17 -11.09
C ASP A 355 -17.94 -12.48 -12.49
N ALA A 356 -17.63 -11.47 -13.32
CA ALA A 356 -16.91 -11.73 -14.58
C ALA A 356 -15.51 -12.27 -14.33
N LEU A 357 -14.79 -11.72 -13.34
CA LEU A 357 -13.47 -12.23 -12.93
C LEU A 357 -13.60 -13.61 -12.28
N ASN A 358 -14.62 -13.82 -11.45
CA ASN A 358 -14.90 -15.13 -10.87
C ASN A 358 -15.20 -16.19 -11.96
N CYS A 359 -15.98 -15.84 -13.00
CA CYS A 359 -16.26 -16.73 -14.13
C CYS A 359 -14.97 -17.10 -14.90
N ILE A 360 -14.05 -16.15 -15.09
CA ILE A 360 -12.76 -16.42 -15.74
C ILE A 360 -11.89 -17.34 -14.89
N ALA A 361 -11.91 -17.16 -13.56
CA ALA A 361 -11.12 -17.98 -12.64
C ALA A 361 -11.59 -19.44 -12.53
N ILE A 362 -12.83 -19.74 -12.91
CA ILE A 362 -13.40 -21.09 -12.90
C ILE A 362 -12.92 -21.91 -14.12
N ARG A 363 -12.47 -21.26 -15.18
CA ARG A 363 -12.00 -21.87 -16.44
C ARG A 363 -10.48 -21.98 -16.47
#